data_3d4092e64362c68f8fe1c1379f1be880
#
_entry.id   3d4092e64362c68f8fe1c1379f1be880
#
_cell.length_a   1.000
_cell.length_b   1.000
_cell.length_c   1.000
_cell.angle_alpha   90.00
_cell.angle_beta   90.00
_cell.angle_gamma   90.00
#
_symmetry.space_group_name_H-M   'P 1'
#
loop_
_entity.id
_entity.type
_entity.pdbx_description
1 polymer ?
#
loop_
_entity_poly.entity_id
_entity_poly.type
_entity_poly.pdbx_seq_one_letter_code
_entity_poly.pdbx_strand_id
1 'polypeptide(L)' 'MKDKDIMIANVACCTPEHTVREAAEMMARHDCGEIAIVETAENLKPVGVITDRDIAWRIVATGKSPTETSVGDAMLSHL' A
#
# COMPACT_ATOMS: atom_id res chain seq x y z
N MET A 1 2.67 -20.52 0.15
CA MET A 1 3.03 -19.81 0.28
C MET A 1 2.49 -18.67 0.14
N LYS A 2 2.60 -17.93 0.36
CA LYS A 2 2.08 -16.91 0.42
C LYS A 2 2.70 -15.88 -0.21
N ASP A 3 3.43 -15.84 -0.83
CA ASP A 3 3.97 -14.84 -1.36
C ASP A 3 3.39 -14.59 -2.58
N LYS A 4 2.27 -14.22 -2.65
CA LYS A 4 1.61 -13.88 -3.75
C LYS A 4 1.53 -12.42 -3.91
N ASP A 5 2.49 -11.71 -3.44
CA ASP A 5 2.56 -10.25 -3.60
C ASP A 5 2.65 -9.91 -5.07
N ILE A 6 1.94 -8.91 -5.51
CA ILE A 6 2.00 -8.43 -6.88
C ILE A 6 3.33 -7.72 -7.08
N MET A 7 4.05 -8.06 -8.13
CA MET A 7 5.38 -7.49 -8.39
C MET A 7 5.46 -7.01 -9.83
N ILE A 8 6.10 -5.86 -10.03
CA ILE A 8 6.43 -5.36 -11.35
C ILE A 8 7.91 -5.02 -11.31
N ALA A 9 8.70 -5.70 -12.10
CA ALA A 9 10.16 -5.45 -12.17
C ALA A 9 10.79 -5.48 -10.78
N ASN A 10 10.38 -6.43 -9.97
CA ASN A 10 10.86 -6.62 -8.59
C ASN A 10 10.39 -5.54 -7.63
N VAL A 11 9.43 -4.74 -8.00
CA VAL A 11 8.85 -3.74 -7.10
C VAL A 11 7.50 -4.28 -6.61
N ALA A 12 7.32 -4.33 -5.31
CA ALA A 12 6.06 -4.81 -4.73
C ALA A 12 4.95 -3.80 -4.98
N CYS A 13 3.76 -4.29 -5.26
CA CYS A 13 2.61 -3.47 -5.60
C CYS A 13 1.41 -3.87 -4.77
N CYS A 14 0.51 -2.95 -4.55
CA CYS A 14 -0.78 -3.25 -3.94
C CYS A 14 -1.87 -2.59 -4.76
N THR A 15 -3.12 -2.85 -4.41
CA THR A 15 -4.26 -2.21 -5.05
C THR A 15 -4.94 -1.31 -4.04
N PRO A 16 -5.81 -0.40 -4.49
CA PRO A 16 -6.53 0.46 -3.54
C PRO A 16 -7.41 -0.30 -2.55
N GLU A 17 -7.72 -1.55 -2.83
CA GLU A 17 -8.56 -2.35 -1.94
C GLU A 17 -7.78 -3.02 -0.82
N HIS A 18 -6.48 -3.07 -0.92
CA HIS A 18 -5.67 -3.59 0.18
C HIS A 18 -5.78 -2.65 1.37
N THR A 19 -5.63 -3.18 2.57
CA THR A 19 -5.59 -2.33 3.75
C THR A 19 -4.22 -1.69 3.89
N VAL A 20 -4.16 -0.61 4.63
CA VAL A 20 -2.89 0.05 4.93
C VAL A 20 -1.98 -0.92 5.67
N ARG A 21 -2.55 -1.78 6.54
CA ARG A 21 -1.74 -2.77 7.23
C ARG A 21 -1.10 -3.75 6.25
N GLU A 22 -1.83 -4.16 5.22
CA GLU A 22 -1.26 -5.07 4.23
C GLU A 22 -0.12 -4.41 3.47
N ALA A 23 -0.25 -3.11 3.18
CA ALA A 23 0.84 -2.39 2.52
C ALA A 23 2.05 -2.31 3.44
N ALA A 24 1.84 -2.07 4.73
CA ALA A 24 2.93 -2.03 5.69
C ALA A 24 3.62 -3.39 5.81
N GLU A 25 2.85 -4.46 5.78
CA GLU A 25 3.41 -5.82 5.84
C GLU A 25 4.27 -6.10 4.61
N MET A 26 3.85 -5.60 3.45
CA MET A 26 4.65 -5.75 2.24
C MET A 26 5.97 -4.98 2.36
N MET A 27 5.93 -3.78 2.94
CA MET A 27 7.15 -3.01 3.15
C MET A 27 8.13 -3.76 4.04
N ALA A 28 7.62 -4.38 5.11
CA ALA A 28 8.47 -5.15 6.00
C ALA A 28 9.02 -6.39 5.30
N ARG A 29 8.18 -7.07 4.54
CA ARG A 29 8.57 -8.30 3.88
C ARG A 29 9.62 -8.06 2.79
N HIS A 30 9.50 -6.94 2.10
CA HIS A 30 10.41 -6.62 1.00
C HIS A 30 11.48 -5.60 1.39
N ASP A 31 11.51 -5.23 2.66
CA ASP A 31 12.53 -4.30 3.19
C ASP A 31 12.59 -3.03 2.37
N CYS A 32 11.44 -2.41 2.17
CA CYS A 32 11.35 -1.17 1.42
C CYS A 32 10.37 -0.22 2.09
N GLY A 33 10.46 1.06 1.77
CA GLY A 33 9.62 2.08 2.37
C GLY A 33 8.55 2.60 1.43
N GLU A 34 8.33 1.92 0.32
CA GLU A 34 7.42 2.44 -0.68
C GLU A 34 6.82 1.29 -1.46
N ILE A 35 5.52 1.32 -1.68
CA ILE A 35 4.82 0.28 -2.43
C ILE A 35 4.05 0.98 -3.55
N ALA A 36 4.19 0.50 -4.76
CA ALA A 36 3.43 1.04 -5.88
C ALA A 36 1.98 0.60 -5.77
N ILE A 37 1.06 1.47 -6.18
CA ILE A 37 -0.36 1.15 -6.16
C ILE A 37 -0.80 1.00 -7.60
N VAL A 38 -1.39 -0.15 -7.92
CA VAL A 38 -1.88 -0.43 -9.27
C VAL A 38 -3.39 -0.61 -9.22
N GLU A 39 -4.04 -0.50 -10.35
CA GLU A 39 -5.49 -0.49 -10.40
C GLU A 39 -6.08 -1.80 -9.91
N THR A 40 -5.64 -2.91 -10.45
CA THR A 40 -6.05 -4.24 -10.00
C THR A 40 -4.90 -5.21 -10.21
N ALA A 41 -5.03 -6.40 -9.67
CA ALA A 41 -4.02 -7.44 -9.89
C ALA A 41 -3.93 -7.85 -11.35
N GLU A 42 -5.05 -7.75 -12.08
CA GLU A 42 -5.07 -8.10 -13.50
C GLU A 42 -4.69 -6.93 -14.39
N ASN A 43 -4.88 -5.71 -13.90
CA ASN A 43 -4.55 -4.52 -14.68
C ASN A 43 -3.55 -3.71 -13.88
N LEU A 44 -2.30 -3.89 -14.16
CA LEU A 44 -1.21 -3.32 -13.37
C LEU A 44 -0.94 -1.85 -13.71
N LYS A 45 -1.96 -1.13 -14.07
CA LYS A 45 -1.82 0.28 -14.37
C LYS A 45 -1.50 1.05 -13.10
N PRO A 46 -0.41 1.78 -13.05
CA PRO A 46 -0.04 2.51 -11.84
C PRO A 46 -1.02 3.65 -11.57
N VAL A 47 -1.46 3.77 -10.33
CA VAL A 47 -2.35 4.84 -9.92
C VAL A 47 -1.77 5.66 -8.77
N GLY A 48 -0.62 5.28 -8.23
CA GLY A 48 0.03 6.05 -7.17
C GLY A 48 1.05 5.24 -6.42
N VAL A 49 1.47 5.76 -5.30
CA VAL A 49 2.39 5.05 -4.41
C VAL A 49 1.96 5.34 -2.98
N ILE A 50 2.31 4.44 -2.06
CA ILE A 50 2.14 4.68 -0.65
C ILE A 50 3.48 4.43 0.02
N THR A 51 3.88 5.31 0.93
CA THR A 51 5.17 5.23 1.59
C THR A 51 4.98 4.98 3.07
N ASP A 52 6.05 4.56 3.73
CA ASP A 52 6.03 4.37 5.18
C ASP A 52 5.75 5.70 5.87
N ARG A 53 6.20 6.81 5.30
CA ARG A 53 5.92 8.12 5.85
C ARG A 53 4.43 8.44 5.77
N ASP A 54 3.77 8.10 4.66
CA ASP A 54 2.35 8.27 4.51
C ASP A 54 1.61 7.52 5.60
N ILE A 55 2.02 6.30 5.89
CA ILE A 55 1.38 5.49 6.90
C ILE A 55 1.55 6.13 8.26
N ALA A 56 2.75 6.58 8.57
CA ALA A 56 3.01 7.19 9.87
C ALA A 56 2.19 8.46 10.05
N TRP A 57 2.14 9.31 9.04
CA TRP A 57 1.52 10.62 9.17
C TRP A 57 0.02 10.60 8.98
N ARG A 58 -0.47 9.82 8.03
CA ARG A 58 -1.87 9.88 7.65
C ARG A 58 -2.71 8.85 8.34
N ILE A 59 -2.11 7.83 8.89
CA ILE A 59 -2.82 6.74 9.53
C ILE A 59 -2.52 6.73 11.02
N VAL A 60 -1.27 6.55 11.39
CA VAL A 60 -0.91 6.40 12.80
C VAL A 60 -1.13 7.71 13.55
N ALA A 61 -0.63 8.82 13.02
CA ALA A 61 -0.72 10.10 13.71
C ALA A 61 -2.15 10.61 13.82
N THR A 62 -3.03 10.20 12.90
CA THR A 62 -4.42 10.65 12.92
C THR A 62 -5.33 9.70 13.67
N GLY A 63 -4.79 8.60 14.18
CA GLY A 63 -5.59 7.66 14.96
C GLY A 63 -6.44 6.72 14.14
N LYS A 64 -6.21 6.63 12.84
CA LYS A 64 -6.96 5.71 12.00
C LYS A 64 -6.46 4.29 12.19
N SER A 65 -7.33 3.34 11.96
CA SER A 65 -6.97 1.93 12.09
C SER A 65 -6.35 1.42 10.79
N PRO A 66 -5.11 0.92 10.82
CA PRO A 66 -4.48 0.40 9.60
C PRO A 66 -5.22 -0.81 9.04
N THR A 67 -5.91 -1.57 9.88
CA THR A 67 -6.62 -2.76 9.42
C THR A 67 -7.99 -2.42 8.86
N GLU A 68 -8.49 -1.21 9.13
CA GLU A 68 -9.80 -0.81 8.67
C GLU A 68 -9.76 0.32 7.66
N THR A 69 -8.58 0.75 7.28
CA THR A 69 -8.41 1.83 6.31
C THR A 69 -7.80 1.24 5.05
N SER A 70 -8.43 1.46 3.93
CA SER A 70 -7.91 0.95 2.66
C SER A 70 -6.82 1.87 2.14
N VAL A 71 -5.95 1.32 1.30
CA VAL A 71 -4.93 2.10 0.62
C VAL A 71 -5.61 3.19 -0.21
N GLY A 72 -6.74 2.87 -0.83
CA GLY A 72 -7.47 3.84 -1.62
C GLY A 72 -7.93 5.04 -0.81
N ASP A 73 -8.40 4.80 0.41
CA ASP A 73 -8.80 5.90 1.29
C ASP A 73 -7.60 6.73 1.71
N ALA A 74 -6.47 6.08 1.97
CA ALA A 74 -5.26 6.80 2.34
C ALA A 74 -4.75 7.66 1.18
N MET A 75 -4.83 7.15 -0.05
CA MET A 75 -4.42 7.91 -1.21
C MET A 75 -5.28 9.13 -1.40
N LEU A 76 -6.58 9.00 -1.20
CA LEU A 76 -7.48 10.11 -1.42
C LEU A 76 -7.19 11.26 -0.49
N SER A 77 -6.79 10.96 0.73
CA SER A 77 -6.48 12.03 1.65
C SER A 77 -5.22 12.77 1.27
N HIS A 78 -4.52 12.30 0.23
CA HIS A 78 -3.35 12.96 -0.24
C HIS A 78 -3.74 14.11 -1.12
N LEU A 79 -4.92 14.14 -1.62
CA LEU A 79 -5.34 15.19 -2.48
C LEU A 79 -5.89 16.35 -1.67
#